data_8fc1a4c4652d35c68b9592e17e818ecc
#
_entry.id   8fc1a4c4652d35c68b9592e17e818ecc
#
_cell.length_a   1.000
_cell.length_b   1.000
_cell.length_c   1.000
_cell.angle_alpha   90.00
_cell.angle_beta   90.00
_cell.angle_gamma   90.00
#
_symmetry.space_group_name_H-M   'P 1'
#
loop_
_entity.id
_entity.type
_entity.pdbx_description
1 polymer ?
#
loop_
_entity_poly.entity_id
_entity_poly.type
_entity_poly.pdbx_seq_one_letter_code
_entity_poly.pdbx_strand_id
1 'polypeptide(L)'
;MIAWVLGTLAVAALVFVLLSPLESLRWWADRGEREVRDTFELLAEESCGTTDSHRFLVYLSGVGVLGGDELSGRELAWLESVAAEVPDVKVVADVFPYSVDNSGLLQRATVRLWGFLDRVRRRTYANPVHFLINFRNITQVLVSSDPRYGPTQSIGLAQEIWHSLQRHGYVPGSGDPVYLAGFSGGAQMALGAGWFLRGIGVPVSLISIGGIFGDDPGLDRMGHVWHLSGSRDRMQHLGDVVFPGRWPTAPLSTWGRARREGRVTKTVIGPMQHDGAKAYFGRRAIAPDGRSYAEITRDAVVAILHEPAPADPVLPAR
;
A
#
# COMPACT_ATOMS: atom_id res chain seq x y z
N MET A 1 27.71 -8.20 33.52
CA MET A 1 27.24 -9.39 32.82
C MET A 1 25.83 -9.23 32.25
N ILE A 2 24.80 -8.92 33.02
CA ILE A 2 23.41 -8.75 32.57
C ILE A 2 23.28 -7.67 31.48
N ALA A 3 23.91 -6.50 31.62
CA ALA A 3 23.86 -5.41 30.65
C ALA A 3 24.46 -5.82 29.27
N TRP A 4 25.54 -6.59 29.27
CA TRP A 4 26.13 -7.14 28.04
C TRP A 4 25.21 -8.17 27.36
N VAL A 5 24.57 -9.03 28.13
CA VAL A 5 23.60 -10.01 27.58
C VAL A 5 22.39 -9.28 26.99
N LEU A 6 21.83 -8.29 27.68
CA LEU A 6 20.73 -7.48 27.19
C LEU A 6 21.13 -6.68 25.94
N GLY A 7 22.33 -6.12 25.90
CA GLY A 7 22.86 -5.42 24.74
C GLY A 7 23.01 -6.34 23.52
N THR A 8 23.56 -7.53 23.71
CA THR A 8 23.70 -8.54 22.64
C THR A 8 22.34 -8.99 22.12
N LEU A 9 21.38 -9.25 23.00
CA LEU A 9 20.01 -9.60 22.59
C LEU A 9 19.32 -8.46 21.84
N ALA A 10 19.50 -7.22 22.25
CA ALA A 10 18.96 -6.06 21.55
C ALA A 10 19.56 -5.90 20.15
N VAL A 11 20.89 -6.07 20.00
CA VAL A 11 21.57 -6.04 18.72
C VAL A 11 21.11 -7.21 17.84
N ALA A 12 21.02 -8.43 18.38
CA ALA A 12 20.53 -9.58 17.65
C ALA A 12 19.07 -9.39 17.16
N ALA A 13 18.20 -8.85 18.00
CA ALA A 13 16.82 -8.51 17.65
C ALA A 13 16.77 -7.44 16.56
N LEU A 14 17.62 -6.42 16.63
CA LEU A 14 17.72 -5.37 15.62
C LEU A 14 18.19 -5.93 14.27
N VAL A 15 19.26 -6.74 14.28
CA VAL A 15 19.76 -7.41 13.06
C VAL A 15 18.70 -8.34 12.48
N PHE A 16 18.01 -9.10 13.33
CA PHE A 16 16.91 -9.97 12.88
C PHE A 16 15.76 -9.16 12.22
N VAL A 17 15.36 -8.04 12.83
CA VAL A 17 14.33 -7.16 12.25
C VAL A 17 14.79 -6.57 10.91
N LEU A 18 16.05 -6.16 10.81
CA LEU A 18 16.63 -5.62 9.57
C LEU A 18 16.71 -6.67 8.44
N LEU A 19 16.99 -7.93 8.80
CA LEU A 19 17.11 -9.02 7.83
C LEU A 19 15.76 -9.69 7.50
N SER A 20 14.72 -9.41 8.26
CA SER A 20 13.39 -9.99 8.06
C SER A 20 12.82 -9.79 6.63
N PRO A 21 13.00 -8.66 5.96
CA PRO A 21 12.60 -8.52 4.55
C PRO A 21 13.35 -9.45 3.59
N LEU A 22 14.57 -9.88 3.93
CA LEU A 22 15.38 -10.77 3.10
C LEU A 22 14.89 -12.24 3.13
N GLU A 23 14.11 -12.63 4.14
CA GLU A 23 13.48 -13.95 4.19
C GLU A 23 12.47 -14.13 3.05
N SER A 24 11.69 -13.09 2.77
CA SER A 24 10.75 -13.12 1.65
C SER A 24 11.46 -13.19 0.30
N LEU A 25 12.63 -12.54 0.16
CA LEU A 25 13.44 -12.57 -1.06
C LEU A 25 13.97 -13.96 -1.37
N ARG A 26 14.48 -14.70 -0.38
CA ARG A 26 14.98 -16.06 -0.57
C ARG A 26 13.89 -17.00 -1.05
N TRP A 27 12.71 -16.91 -0.45
CA TRP A 27 11.59 -17.74 -0.83
C TRP A 27 11.17 -17.52 -2.30
N TRP A 28 11.13 -16.26 -2.76
CA TRP A 28 10.81 -15.92 -4.14
C TRP A 28 11.93 -16.33 -5.11
N ALA A 29 13.18 -16.19 -4.74
CA ALA A 29 14.32 -16.65 -5.56
C ALA A 29 14.29 -18.17 -5.79
N ASP A 30 13.84 -18.94 -4.79
CA ASP A 30 13.77 -20.40 -4.87
C ASP A 30 12.53 -20.91 -5.63
N ARG A 31 11.43 -20.17 -5.59
CA ARG A 31 10.16 -20.56 -6.23
C ARG A 31 9.91 -19.97 -7.60
N GLY A 32 10.58 -18.89 -7.91
CA GLY A 32 10.78 -18.35 -9.24
C GLY A 32 9.57 -18.09 -10.12
N GLU A 33 9.91 -17.60 -11.28
CA GLU A 33 9.03 -17.11 -12.35
C GLU A 33 7.96 -18.10 -12.83
N ARG A 34 8.15 -19.41 -12.65
CA ARG A 34 7.22 -20.46 -13.08
C ARG A 34 5.95 -20.52 -12.22
N GLU A 35 6.10 -20.54 -10.91
CA GLU A 35 4.95 -20.63 -9.98
C GLU A 35 4.08 -19.35 -10.03
N VAL A 36 4.69 -18.22 -10.34
CA VAL A 36 3.98 -16.94 -10.54
C VAL A 36 3.09 -17.02 -11.77
N ARG A 37 3.60 -17.50 -12.89
CA ARG A 37 2.85 -17.64 -14.14
C ARG A 37 1.72 -18.66 -13.99
N ASP A 38 2.04 -19.84 -13.48
CA ASP A 38 1.06 -20.90 -13.26
C ASP A 38 -0.03 -20.49 -12.27
N THR A 39 0.34 -19.74 -11.22
CA THR A 39 -0.63 -19.21 -10.25
C THR A 39 -1.57 -18.18 -10.89
N PHE A 40 -1.05 -17.24 -11.68
CA PHE A 40 -1.90 -16.25 -12.35
C PHE A 40 -2.78 -16.85 -13.46
N GLU A 41 -2.32 -17.90 -14.13
CA GLU A 41 -3.12 -18.64 -15.13
C GLU A 41 -4.23 -19.45 -14.46
N LEU A 42 -3.94 -20.18 -13.39
CA LEU A 42 -4.96 -20.93 -12.60
C LEU A 42 -5.98 -19.99 -11.96
N LEU A 43 -5.57 -18.82 -11.50
CA LEU A 43 -6.45 -17.82 -10.87
C LEU A 43 -7.38 -17.14 -11.87
N ALA A 44 -7.03 -17.12 -13.16
CA ALA A 44 -7.93 -16.63 -14.21
C ALA A 44 -9.13 -17.57 -14.43
N GLU A 45 -9.04 -18.83 -14.00
CA GLU A 45 -10.08 -19.84 -14.16
C GLU A 45 -11.06 -19.90 -12.96
N GLU A 46 -10.67 -19.41 -11.78
CA GLU A 46 -11.52 -19.43 -10.57
C GLU A 46 -12.23 -18.10 -10.32
N SER A 47 -13.21 -17.77 -11.14
CA SER A 47 -14.13 -16.66 -10.84
C SER A 47 -15.18 -17.11 -9.83
N CYS A 48 -15.09 -16.66 -8.58
CA CYS A 48 -15.94 -17.12 -7.47
C CYS A 48 -16.82 -16.03 -6.84
N GLY A 49 -17.24 -15.04 -7.57
CA GLY A 49 -18.14 -14.02 -7.02
C GLY A 49 -18.89 -13.27 -8.12
N THR A 50 -20.15 -12.96 -7.87
CA THR A 50 -20.91 -12.03 -8.68
C THR A 50 -21.10 -10.74 -7.90
N THR A 51 -20.77 -9.61 -8.50
CA THR A 51 -21.08 -8.28 -7.96
C THR A 51 -21.66 -7.43 -9.06
N ASP A 52 -22.58 -6.55 -8.71
CA ASP A 52 -23.09 -5.54 -9.64
C ASP A 52 -22.13 -4.32 -9.74
N SER A 53 -21.03 -4.32 -8.97
CA SER A 53 -20.06 -3.24 -9.00
C SER A 53 -19.07 -3.44 -10.14
N HIS A 54 -18.87 -2.39 -10.93
CA HIS A 54 -17.91 -2.32 -12.04
C HIS A 54 -16.71 -1.44 -11.73
N ARG A 55 -16.46 -1.14 -10.46
CA ARG A 55 -15.29 -0.39 -9.96
C ARG A 55 -14.89 -0.94 -8.61
N PHE A 56 -13.59 -0.99 -8.37
CA PHE A 56 -13.02 -1.56 -7.14
C PHE A 56 -12.05 -0.57 -6.49
N LEU A 57 -12.18 -0.37 -5.19
CA LEU A 57 -11.25 0.41 -4.37
C LEU A 57 -10.57 -0.52 -3.38
N VAL A 58 -9.29 -0.84 -3.59
CA VAL A 58 -8.48 -1.64 -2.69
C VAL A 58 -7.68 -0.72 -1.78
N TYR A 59 -7.88 -0.83 -0.47
CA TYR A 59 -7.18 0.00 0.49
C TYR A 59 -5.93 -0.70 1.05
N LEU A 60 -4.80 0.01 1.03
CA LEU A 60 -3.52 -0.44 1.57
C LEU A 60 -3.07 0.50 2.68
N SER A 61 -3.05 0.00 3.91
CA SER A 61 -2.70 0.76 5.11
C SER A 61 -1.23 1.17 5.17
N GLY A 62 -0.93 2.14 6.03
CA GLY A 62 0.43 2.56 6.36
C GLY A 62 1.18 1.58 7.25
N VAL A 63 2.45 1.89 7.55
CA VAL A 63 3.40 0.99 8.25
C VAL A 63 3.02 0.55 9.67
N GLY A 64 2.03 1.18 10.29
CA GLY A 64 1.58 0.87 11.66
C GLY A 64 0.76 -0.41 11.81
N VAL A 65 0.38 -1.08 10.72
CA VAL A 65 -0.56 -2.21 10.71
C VAL A 65 0.14 -3.51 10.31
N LEU A 66 -0.12 -4.60 11.02
CA LEU A 66 0.54 -5.90 10.81
C LEU A 66 -0.33 -7.02 10.24
N GLY A 67 -1.64 -6.96 10.40
CA GLY A 67 -2.50 -8.09 10.05
C GLY A 67 -3.90 -7.67 9.60
N GLY A 68 -4.62 -8.62 8.99
CA GLY A 68 -5.86 -8.45 8.29
C GLY A 68 -7.04 -7.97 9.11
N ASP A 69 -7.03 -8.30 10.37
CA ASP A 69 -8.09 -7.90 11.30
C ASP A 69 -7.85 -6.50 11.90
N GLU A 70 -6.91 -5.71 11.35
CA GLU A 70 -6.25 -4.63 12.09
C GLU A 70 -6.13 -3.29 11.38
N LEU A 71 -7.02 -2.99 10.47
CA LEU A 71 -7.25 -1.58 10.18
C LEU A 71 -7.58 -0.87 11.49
N SER A 72 -6.94 0.26 11.74
CA SER A 72 -7.33 1.04 12.91
C SER A 72 -8.83 1.33 12.80
N GLY A 73 -9.54 1.33 13.94
CA GLY A 73 -10.98 1.63 13.92
C GLY A 73 -11.33 2.98 13.25
N ARG A 74 -10.32 3.86 13.07
CA ARG A 74 -10.46 5.12 12.32
C ARG A 74 -10.43 4.90 10.81
N GLU A 75 -9.53 4.05 10.33
CA GLU A 75 -9.43 3.71 8.90
C GLU A 75 -10.65 2.92 8.45
N LEU A 76 -11.07 1.93 9.25
CA LEU A 76 -12.26 1.13 8.95
C LEU A 76 -13.51 2.00 8.85
N ALA A 77 -13.78 2.85 9.85
CA ALA A 77 -14.94 3.76 9.83
C ALA A 77 -14.85 4.81 8.71
N TRP A 78 -13.63 5.18 8.28
CA TRP A 78 -13.45 6.05 7.13
C TRP A 78 -13.79 5.30 5.83
N LEU A 79 -13.33 4.06 5.64
CA LEU A 79 -13.66 3.22 4.48
C LEU A 79 -15.17 2.95 4.39
N GLU A 80 -15.83 2.68 5.52
CA GLU A 80 -17.28 2.55 5.57
C GLU A 80 -17.99 3.85 5.10
N SER A 81 -17.46 5.01 5.50
CA SER A 81 -18.01 6.30 5.05
C SER A 81 -17.78 6.56 3.56
N VAL A 82 -16.66 6.10 2.98
CA VAL A 82 -16.44 6.16 1.53
C VAL A 82 -17.40 5.23 0.80
N ALA A 83 -17.55 3.98 1.26
CA ALA A 83 -18.47 3.02 0.64
C ALA A 83 -19.93 3.49 0.64
N ALA A 84 -20.35 4.23 1.67
CA ALA A 84 -21.69 4.79 1.73
C ALA A 84 -21.96 5.91 0.68
N GLU A 85 -20.91 6.66 0.29
CA GLU A 85 -21.02 7.74 -0.70
C GLU A 85 -20.93 7.24 -2.16
N VAL A 86 -20.31 6.07 -2.38
CA VAL A 86 -20.08 5.51 -3.72
C VAL A 86 -20.54 4.03 -3.80
N PRO A 87 -21.85 3.78 -3.79
CA PRO A 87 -22.42 2.43 -3.71
C PRO A 87 -22.10 1.55 -4.94
N ASP A 88 -21.73 2.14 -6.07
CA ASP A 88 -21.28 1.48 -7.29
C ASP A 88 -19.81 1.06 -7.26
N VAL A 89 -19.07 1.42 -6.21
CA VAL A 89 -17.67 1.05 -6.00
C VAL A 89 -17.56 -0.02 -4.91
N LYS A 90 -16.97 -1.16 -5.24
CA LYS A 90 -16.67 -2.20 -4.26
C LYS A 90 -15.41 -1.86 -3.46
N VAL A 91 -15.58 -1.55 -2.19
CA VAL A 91 -14.46 -1.29 -1.27
C VAL A 91 -13.91 -2.62 -0.76
N VAL A 92 -12.61 -2.83 -0.94
CA VAL A 92 -11.84 -4.02 -0.55
C VAL A 92 -10.83 -3.60 0.50
N ALA A 93 -10.97 -4.13 1.71
CA ALA A 93 -10.22 -3.70 2.90
C ALA A 93 -9.51 -4.85 3.62
N ASP A 94 -9.44 -6.03 3.00
CA ASP A 94 -8.87 -7.26 3.57
C ASP A 94 -7.47 -7.59 3.05
N VAL A 95 -6.81 -6.62 2.39
CA VAL A 95 -5.43 -6.75 1.90
C VAL A 95 -4.47 -5.95 2.78
N PHE A 96 -3.47 -6.63 3.33
CA PHE A 96 -2.51 -6.02 4.28
C PHE A 96 -1.08 -6.14 3.77
N PRO A 97 -0.49 -5.03 3.32
CA PRO A 97 0.83 -5.04 2.67
C PRO A 97 1.97 -5.51 3.58
N TYR A 98 1.75 -5.51 4.89
CA TYR A 98 2.77 -5.88 5.89
C TYR A 98 2.40 -7.13 6.70
N SER A 99 1.37 -7.87 6.32
CA SER A 99 0.86 -9.01 7.07
C SER A 99 1.92 -10.08 7.28
N VAL A 100 1.93 -10.64 8.50
CA VAL A 100 2.75 -11.81 8.87
C VAL A 100 2.14 -13.10 8.32
N ASP A 101 0.83 -13.08 8.05
CA ASP A 101 0.04 -14.25 7.65
C ASP A 101 -0.13 -14.38 6.13
N ASN A 102 0.49 -13.54 5.32
CA ASN A 102 0.51 -13.69 3.87
C ASN A 102 0.99 -15.10 3.50
N SER A 103 0.09 -15.94 3.06
CA SER A 103 0.34 -17.36 2.78
C SER A 103 1.37 -17.56 1.66
N GLY A 104 1.54 -16.57 0.79
CA GLY A 104 2.56 -16.50 -0.25
C GLY A 104 3.94 -16.10 0.26
N LEU A 105 4.05 -15.34 1.35
CA LEU A 105 5.30 -14.91 1.95
C LEU A 105 5.65 -15.88 3.08
N LEU A 106 6.45 -16.89 2.81
CA LEU A 106 6.88 -17.89 3.77
C LEU A 106 7.80 -17.29 4.86
N GLN A 107 7.23 -16.54 5.76
CA GLN A 107 7.84 -16.20 7.05
C GLN A 107 7.47 -17.26 8.11
N ARG A 108 7.33 -18.54 7.73
CA ARG A 108 6.84 -19.59 8.63
C ARG A 108 7.67 -19.74 9.90
N ALA A 109 8.96 -19.51 9.83
CA ALA A 109 9.84 -19.57 11.01
C ALA A 109 9.60 -18.40 11.97
N THR A 110 9.21 -17.22 11.46
CA THR A 110 9.09 -15.99 12.23
C THR A 110 7.66 -15.56 12.53
N VAL A 111 6.65 -16.15 11.85
CA VAL A 111 5.21 -15.87 12.05
C VAL A 111 4.80 -15.92 13.53
N ARG A 112 5.23 -16.96 14.26
CA ARG A 112 4.91 -17.11 15.69
C ARG A 112 5.51 -15.99 16.54
N LEU A 113 6.74 -15.57 16.24
CA LEU A 113 7.42 -14.48 16.92
C LEU A 113 6.72 -13.16 16.65
N TRP A 114 6.44 -12.86 15.39
CA TRP A 114 5.74 -11.62 15.01
C TRP A 114 4.32 -11.56 15.56
N GLY A 115 3.58 -12.67 15.55
CA GLY A 115 2.27 -12.77 16.19
C GLY A 115 2.32 -12.62 17.72
N PHE A 116 3.41 -13.05 18.37
CA PHE A 116 3.64 -12.80 19.79
C PHE A 116 3.94 -11.31 20.05
N LEU A 117 4.85 -10.72 19.27
CA LEU A 117 5.21 -9.31 19.36
C LEU A 117 4.00 -8.40 19.14
N ASP A 118 3.12 -8.77 18.20
CA ASP A 118 1.90 -8.01 17.95
C ASP A 118 0.91 -8.09 19.13
N ARG A 119 0.72 -9.26 19.73
CA ARG A 119 -0.10 -9.39 20.95
C ARG A 119 0.44 -8.55 22.11
N VAL A 120 1.77 -8.43 22.24
CA VAL A 120 2.41 -7.58 23.26
C VAL A 120 2.19 -6.11 22.94
N ARG A 121 2.27 -5.72 21.66
CA ARG A 121 2.00 -4.36 21.17
C ARG A 121 0.61 -3.88 21.56
N ARG A 122 -0.42 -4.72 21.37
CA ARG A 122 -1.83 -4.37 21.67
C ARG A 122 -2.09 -4.06 23.14
N ARG A 123 -1.24 -4.56 24.05
CA ARG A 123 -1.44 -4.41 25.49
C ARG A 123 -0.91 -3.10 26.06
N THR A 124 -0.03 -2.38 25.38
CA THR A 124 0.63 -1.19 25.92
C THR A 124 0.99 -0.19 24.82
N TYR A 125 0.44 1.02 24.86
CA TYR A 125 0.64 2.08 23.86
C TYR A 125 2.08 2.62 23.74
N ALA A 126 2.93 2.44 24.73
CA ALA A 126 4.31 2.96 24.79
C ALA A 126 5.36 1.84 24.82
N ASN A 127 5.19 0.79 24.01
CA ASN A 127 6.05 -0.38 24.05
C ASN A 127 7.15 -0.30 22.97
N PRO A 128 8.42 -0.63 23.27
CA PRO A 128 9.49 -0.76 22.28
C PRO A 128 9.15 -1.73 21.11
N VAL A 129 8.24 -2.67 21.33
CA VAL A 129 7.72 -3.56 20.30
C VAL A 129 6.99 -2.79 19.18
N HIS A 130 6.27 -1.72 19.51
CA HIS A 130 5.62 -0.87 18.50
C HIS A 130 6.64 -0.22 17.56
N PHE A 131 7.76 0.25 18.12
CA PHE A 131 8.86 0.79 17.32
C PHE A 131 9.50 -0.28 16.42
N LEU A 132 9.73 -1.48 16.93
CA LEU A 132 10.31 -2.59 16.14
C LEU A 132 9.42 -2.99 14.96
N ILE A 133 8.12 -3.06 15.17
CA ILE A 133 7.16 -3.39 14.12
C ILE A 133 7.12 -2.29 13.05
N ASN A 134 7.02 -1.04 13.46
CA ASN A 134 7.04 0.09 12.53
C ASN A 134 8.36 0.15 11.75
N PHE A 135 9.47 -0.11 12.42
CA PHE A 135 10.78 -0.14 11.79
C PHE A 135 10.90 -1.28 10.75
N ARG A 136 10.39 -2.49 11.08
CA ARG A 136 10.29 -3.59 10.11
C ARG A 136 9.48 -3.18 8.87
N ASN A 137 8.31 -2.58 9.08
CA ASN A 137 7.44 -2.18 7.98
C ASN A 137 8.06 -1.05 7.14
N ILE A 138 8.79 -0.12 7.75
CA ILE A 138 9.57 0.90 7.03
C ILE A 138 10.65 0.23 6.18
N THR A 139 11.35 -0.78 6.70
CA THR A 139 12.35 -1.52 5.89
C THR A 139 11.71 -2.27 4.73
N GLN A 140 10.50 -2.79 4.88
CA GLN A 140 9.74 -3.39 3.77
C GLN A 140 9.40 -2.36 2.69
N VAL A 141 8.99 -1.15 3.06
CA VAL A 141 8.75 -0.05 2.09
C VAL A 141 10.04 0.30 1.35
N LEU A 142 11.17 0.40 2.05
CA LEU A 142 12.47 0.69 1.43
C LEU A 142 12.92 -0.44 0.49
N VAL A 143 12.71 -1.70 0.87
CA VAL A 143 13.01 -2.87 0.02
C VAL A 143 12.10 -2.86 -1.21
N SER A 144 10.81 -2.58 -1.06
CA SER A 144 9.88 -2.52 -2.19
C SER A 144 10.21 -1.40 -3.18
N SER A 145 10.86 -0.34 -2.72
CA SER A 145 11.31 0.77 -3.58
C SER A 145 12.65 0.51 -4.28
N ASP A 146 13.40 -0.54 -3.92
CA ASP A 146 14.66 -0.90 -4.58
C ASP A 146 14.36 -1.70 -5.87
N PRO A 147 14.85 -1.25 -7.05
CA PRO A 147 14.58 -1.92 -8.32
C PRO A 147 15.04 -3.39 -8.38
N ARG A 148 15.99 -3.79 -7.53
CA ARG A 148 16.53 -5.16 -7.49
C ARG A 148 15.68 -6.10 -6.63
N TYR A 149 15.10 -5.59 -5.57
CA TYR A 149 14.43 -6.39 -4.54
C TYR A 149 12.92 -6.14 -4.48
N GLY A 150 12.47 -4.95 -4.89
CA GLY A 150 11.06 -4.57 -4.92
C GLY A 150 10.15 -5.57 -5.65
N PRO A 151 10.55 -6.08 -6.83
CA PRO A 151 9.70 -7.00 -7.59
C PRO A 151 9.25 -8.22 -6.79
N THR A 152 10.13 -8.82 -5.97
CA THR A 152 9.80 -10.04 -5.20
C THR A 152 8.73 -9.80 -4.14
N GLN A 153 8.75 -8.66 -3.47
CA GLN A 153 7.74 -8.30 -2.48
C GLN A 153 6.43 -7.87 -3.16
N SER A 154 6.54 -7.14 -4.25
CA SER A 154 5.41 -6.61 -5.00
C SER A 154 4.57 -7.70 -5.66
N ILE A 155 5.18 -8.81 -6.12
CA ILE A 155 4.47 -9.98 -6.66
C ILE A 155 3.53 -10.58 -5.60
N GLY A 156 4.03 -10.85 -4.37
CA GLY A 156 3.22 -11.44 -3.31
C GLY A 156 2.02 -10.57 -2.95
N LEU A 157 2.24 -9.26 -2.86
CA LEU A 157 1.14 -8.33 -2.61
C LEU A 157 0.15 -8.28 -3.80
N ALA A 158 0.64 -8.33 -5.03
CA ALA A 158 -0.22 -8.37 -6.21
C ALA A 158 -1.11 -9.62 -6.23
N GLN A 159 -0.56 -10.78 -5.84
CA GLN A 159 -1.33 -12.01 -5.70
C GLN A 159 -2.43 -11.88 -4.63
N GLU A 160 -2.11 -11.33 -3.46
CA GLU A 160 -3.10 -11.10 -2.41
C GLU A 160 -4.20 -10.14 -2.86
N ILE A 161 -3.84 -9.05 -3.54
CA ILE A 161 -4.82 -8.13 -4.12
C ILE A 161 -5.69 -8.85 -5.14
N TRP A 162 -5.10 -9.65 -6.02
CA TRP A 162 -5.81 -10.39 -7.04
C TRP A 162 -6.81 -11.38 -6.45
N HIS A 163 -6.38 -12.20 -5.47
CA HIS A 163 -7.26 -13.12 -4.75
C HIS A 163 -8.42 -12.38 -4.05
N SER A 164 -8.10 -11.26 -3.39
CA SER A 164 -9.12 -10.47 -2.72
C SER A 164 -10.11 -9.86 -3.71
N LEU A 165 -9.65 -9.31 -4.83
CA LEU A 165 -10.52 -8.80 -5.89
C LEU A 165 -11.50 -9.88 -6.39
N GLN A 166 -11.02 -11.11 -6.66
CA GLN A 166 -11.87 -12.22 -7.09
C GLN A 166 -12.88 -12.62 -6.02
N ARG A 167 -12.48 -12.71 -4.74
CA ARG A 167 -13.43 -12.95 -3.63
C ARG A 167 -14.52 -11.89 -3.54
N HIS A 168 -14.21 -10.66 -3.95
CA HIS A 168 -15.14 -9.54 -3.95
C HIS A 168 -15.89 -9.36 -5.29
N GLY A 169 -15.76 -10.33 -6.21
CA GLY A 169 -16.53 -10.40 -7.45
C GLY A 169 -15.88 -9.76 -8.67
N TYR A 170 -14.59 -9.42 -8.62
CA TYR A 170 -13.86 -8.97 -9.82
C TYR A 170 -13.79 -10.11 -10.84
N VAL A 171 -14.21 -9.83 -12.07
CA VAL A 171 -14.16 -10.79 -13.17
C VAL A 171 -12.89 -10.58 -14.00
N PRO A 172 -12.01 -11.59 -14.10
CA PRO A 172 -10.81 -11.50 -14.93
C PRO A 172 -11.16 -11.12 -16.37
N GLY A 173 -10.45 -10.13 -16.91
CA GLY A 173 -10.68 -9.66 -18.28
C GLY A 173 -11.91 -8.77 -18.48
N SER A 174 -12.67 -8.43 -17.44
CA SER A 174 -13.81 -7.49 -17.53
C SER A 174 -13.39 -6.09 -17.98
N GLY A 175 -12.14 -5.69 -17.68
CA GLY A 175 -11.68 -4.32 -17.88
C GLY A 175 -12.18 -3.34 -16.82
N ASP A 176 -12.80 -3.83 -15.75
CA ASP A 176 -13.28 -3.01 -14.64
C ASP A 176 -12.11 -2.30 -13.93
N PRO A 177 -12.18 -0.98 -13.71
CA PRO A 177 -11.08 -0.23 -13.13
C PRO A 177 -10.90 -0.53 -11.64
N VAL A 178 -9.63 -0.68 -11.24
CA VAL A 178 -9.19 -0.89 -9.86
C VAL A 178 -8.42 0.33 -9.38
N TYR A 179 -8.88 0.92 -8.30
CA TYR A 179 -8.20 2.02 -7.62
C TYR A 179 -7.47 1.45 -6.39
N LEU A 180 -6.15 1.55 -6.38
CA LEU A 180 -5.36 1.22 -5.20
C LEU A 180 -5.23 2.46 -4.32
N ALA A 181 -5.89 2.50 -3.18
CA ALA A 181 -5.79 3.59 -2.22
C ALA A 181 -4.70 3.28 -1.19
N GLY A 182 -3.54 3.92 -1.30
CA GLY A 182 -2.40 3.69 -0.40
C GLY A 182 -2.17 4.84 0.57
N PHE A 183 -2.18 4.55 1.87
CA PHE A 183 -1.82 5.52 2.89
C PHE A 183 -0.34 5.40 3.26
N SER A 184 0.37 6.54 3.36
CA SER A 184 1.77 6.57 3.77
C SER A 184 2.64 5.60 2.92
N GLY A 185 3.39 4.68 3.53
CA GLY A 185 4.16 3.64 2.85
C GLY A 185 3.31 2.66 2.04
N GLY A 186 2.00 2.54 2.33
CA GLY A 186 1.06 1.74 1.53
C GLY A 186 0.98 2.20 0.07
N ALA A 187 1.25 3.48 -0.21
CA ALA A 187 1.31 4.00 -1.57
C ALA A 187 2.49 3.41 -2.39
N GLN A 188 3.66 3.20 -1.75
CA GLN A 188 4.79 2.53 -2.39
C GLN A 188 4.45 1.07 -2.69
N MET A 189 3.84 0.38 -1.73
CA MET A 189 3.43 -1.01 -1.89
C MET A 189 2.39 -1.15 -3.02
N ALA A 190 1.44 -0.21 -3.11
CA ALA A 190 0.44 -0.15 -4.17
C ALA A 190 1.07 0.00 -5.56
N LEU A 191 2.09 0.85 -5.73
CA LEU A 191 2.79 1.03 -7.00
C LEU A 191 3.45 -0.26 -7.46
N GLY A 192 4.21 -0.91 -6.59
CA GLY A 192 4.87 -2.16 -6.91
C GLY A 192 3.89 -3.26 -7.30
N ALA A 193 2.84 -3.47 -6.50
CA ALA A 193 1.81 -4.47 -6.79
C ALA A 193 1.04 -4.15 -8.07
N GLY A 194 0.70 -2.89 -8.28
CA GLY A 194 -0.04 -2.43 -9.46
C GLY A 194 0.72 -2.68 -10.76
N TRP A 195 2.06 -2.66 -10.75
CA TRP A 195 2.86 -3.03 -11.92
C TRP A 195 2.56 -4.45 -12.41
N PHE A 196 2.41 -5.40 -11.48
CA PHE A 196 2.08 -6.80 -11.79
C PHE A 196 0.62 -6.97 -12.18
N LEU A 197 -0.32 -6.35 -11.48
CA LEU A 197 -1.75 -6.37 -11.83
C LEU A 197 -1.98 -5.85 -13.25
N ARG A 198 -1.28 -4.78 -13.62
CA ARG A 198 -1.29 -4.27 -15.02
C ARG A 198 -0.71 -5.29 -16.00
N GLY A 199 0.28 -6.06 -15.60
CA GLY A 199 0.88 -7.12 -16.40
C GLY A 199 -0.10 -8.23 -16.79
N ILE A 200 -1.11 -8.47 -15.96
CA ILE A 200 -2.21 -9.44 -16.19
C ILE A 200 -3.49 -8.78 -16.76
N GLY A 201 -3.41 -7.52 -17.19
CA GLY A 201 -4.51 -6.84 -17.88
C GLY A 201 -5.50 -6.11 -16.97
N VAL A 202 -5.27 -6.00 -15.66
CA VAL A 202 -6.16 -5.24 -14.76
C VAL A 202 -5.91 -3.74 -14.93
N PRO A 203 -6.92 -2.92 -15.24
CA PRO A 203 -6.78 -1.45 -15.28
C PRO A 203 -6.57 -0.90 -13.86
N VAL A 204 -5.38 -0.41 -13.55
CA VAL A 204 -5.03 0.05 -12.19
C VAL A 204 -4.67 1.52 -12.19
N SER A 205 -5.19 2.25 -11.19
CA SER A 205 -4.81 3.62 -10.85
C SER A 205 -4.49 3.75 -9.36
N LEU A 206 -3.72 4.77 -8.96
CA LEU A 206 -3.32 4.99 -7.57
C LEU A 206 -3.98 6.22 -6.98
N ILE A 207 -4.59 6.08 -5.81
CA ILE A 207 -4.98 7.17 -4.91
C ILE A 207 -4.01 7.16 -3.72
N SER A 208 -3.03 8.04 -3.73
CA SER A 208 -2.01 8.15 -2.69
C SER A 208 -2.45 9.15 -1.63
N ILE A 209 -2.72 8.71 -0.41
CA ILE A 209 -3.17 9.53 0.73
C ILE A 209 -1.97 9.77 1.65
N GLY A 210 -1.42 10.98 1.65
CA GLY A 210 -0.19 11.29 2.39
C GLY A 210 0.96 10.32 2.08
N GLY A 211 0.98 9.80 0.86
CA GLY A 211 1.85 8.67 0.49
C GLY A 211 3.31 9.03 0.44
N ILE A 212 4.14 8.06 0.82
CA ILE A 212 5.60 8.12 0.75
C ILE A 212 6.02 7.03 -0.23
N PHE A 213 6.50 7.42 -1.41
CA PHE A 213 6.90 6.50 -2.46
C PHE A 213 8.01 7.08 -3.33
N GLY A 214 8.76 6.20 -3.97
CA GLY A 214 9.90 6.51 -4.80
C GLY A 214 9.58 6.65 -6.29
N ASP A 215 10.64 6.53 -7.08
CA ASP A 215 10.60 6.43 -8.55
C ASP A 215 10.38 4.97 -8.95
N ASP A 216 9.19 4.47 -8.69
CA ASP A 216 8.82 3.07 -8.92
C ASP A 216 8.42 2.83 -10.38
N PRO A 217 8.84 1.72 -11.03
CA PRO A 217 8.38 1.34 -12.36
C PRO A 217 6.87 1.25 -12.50
N GLY A 218 6.14 1.00 -11.42
CA GLY A 218 4.68 1.00 -11.38
C GLY A 218 4.06 2.30 -11.90
N LEU A 219 4.74 3.43 -11.71
CA LEU A 219 4.30 4.73 -12.23
C LEU A 219 4.12 4.76 -13.74
N ASP A 220 4.91 3.99 -14.50
CA ASP A 220 4.78 3.92 -15.96
C ASP A 220 3.56 3.12 -16.41
N ARG A 221 2.99 2.30 -15.51
CA ARG A 221 1.85 1.42 -15.82
C ARG A 221 0.53 1.87 -15.19
N MET A 222 0.55 2.78 -14.22
CA MET A 222 -0.68 3.33 -13.66
C MET A 222 -1.45 4.16 -14.68
N GLY A 223 -2.78 3.97 -14.75
CA GLY A 223 -3.66 4.83 -15.52
C GLY A 223 -3.52 6.28 -15.07
N HIS A 224 -3.67 6.51 -13.75
CA HIS A 224 -3.44 7.80 -13.12
C HIS A 224 -2.95 7.66 -11.68
N VAL A 225 -2.30 8.71 -11.17
CA VAL A 225 -1.84 8.82 -9.78
C VAL A 225 -2.37 10.13 -9.18
N TRP A 226 -3.36 10.03 -8.30
CA TRP A 226 -3.79 11.16 -7.47
C TRP A 226 -3.02 11.16 -6.16
N HIS A 227 -2.18 12.16 -5.96
CA HIS A 227 -1.39 12.32 -4.75
C HIS A 227 -2.04 13.37 -3.84
N LEU A 228 -2.86 12.90 -2.90
CA LEU A 228 -3.53 13.72 -1.91
C LEU A 228 -2.59 14.00 -0.74
N SER A 229 -2.38 15.27 -0.45
CA SER A 229 -1.42 15.72 0.55
C SER A 229 -2.01 16.68 1.56
N GLY A 230 -1.46 16.68 2.77
CA GLY A 230 -1.78 17.66 3.82
C GLY A 230 -0.75 18.78 3.88
N SER A 231 -1.18 20.04 4.00
CA SER A 231 -0.25 21.16 4.06
C SER A 231 0.65 21.17 5.32
N ARG A 232 0.29 20.37 6.35
CA ARG A 232 1.07 20.21 7.59
C ARG A 232 1.68 18.82 7.72
N ASP A 233 1.53 17.97 6.72
CA ASP A 233 2.14 16.66 6.67
C ASP A 233 3.59 16.76 6.20
N ARG A 234 4.52 16.70 7.16
CA ARG A 234 5.95 16.74 6.86
C ARG A 234 6.51 15.39 6.41
N MET A 235 5.83 14.27 6.78
CA MET A 235 6.31 12.93 6.47
C MET A 235 6.25 12.62 4.97
N GLN A 236 5.26 13.13 4.26
CA GLN A 236 5.15 12.95 2.80
C GLN A 236 6.37 13.50 2.04
N HIS A 237 7.03 14.54 2.59
CA HIS A 237 8.23 15.11 2.00
C HIS A 237 9.47 14.20 2.09
N LEU A 238 9.42 13.15 2.94
CA LEU A 238 10.47 12.14 2.97
C LEU A 238 10.62 11.48 1.59
N GLY A 239 9.53 11.21 0.89
CA GLY A 239 9.58 10.68 -0.46
C GLY A 239 10.33 11.61 -1.43
N ASP A 240 10.13 12.92 -1.31
CA ASP A 240 10.79 13.91 -2.16
C ASP A 240 12.29 14.07 -1.83
N VAL A 241 12.71 13.76 -0.59
CA VAL A 241 14.12 13.88 -0.14
C VAL A 241 14.88 12.56 -0.34
N VAL A 242 14.29 11.45 0.09
CA VAL A 242 14.93 10.12 0.14
C VAL A 242 15.10 9.50 -1.26
N PHE A 243 14.18 9.78 -2.18
CA PHE A 243 14.18 9.16 -3.50
C PHE A 243 14.69 10.13 -4.59
N PRO A 244 15.95 9.96 -5.08
CA PRO A 244 16.53 10.84 -6.10
C PRO A 244 15.71 10.92 -7.39
N GLY A 245 15.01 9.86 -7.78
CA GLY A 245 14.14 9.85 -8.97
C GLY A 245 12.96 10.82 -8.88
N ARG A 246 12.61 11.29 -7.67
CA ARG A 246 11.59 12.32 -7.47
C ARG A 246 12.12 13.76 -7.51
N TRP A 247 13.43 13.94 -7.58
CA TRP A 247 14.04 15.26 -7.61
C TRP A 247 13.77 15.99 -8.92
N PRO A 248 13.69 17.34 -8.90
CA PRO A 248 13.53 18.12 -10.13
C PRO A 248 14.65 17.91 -11.14
N THR A 249 15.82 17.47 -10.66
CA THR A 249 17.01 17.16 -11.47
C THR A 249 16.95 15.81 -12.17
N ALA A 250 15.92 15.01 -11.92
CA ALA A 250 15.72 13.69 -12.51
C ALA A 250 14.49 13.65 -13.47
N PRO A 251 14.46 14.47 -14.54
CA PRO A 251 13.28 14.55 -15.40
C PRO A 251 12.99 13.26 -16.18
N LEU A 252 13.98 12.42 -16.41
CA LEU A 252 13.83 11.15 -17.15
C LEU A 252 13.41 9.97 -16.26
N SER A 253 13.26 10.18 -14.96
CA SER A 253 12.73 9.18 -14.05
C SER A 253 11.28 8.81 -14.39
N THR A 254 10.78 7.67 -13.90
CA THR A 254 9.38 7.25 -14.07
C THR A 254 8.42 8.30 -13.50
N TRP A 255 8.75 8.87 -12.33
CA TRP A 255 8.05 9.99 -11.75
C TRP A 255 8.05 11.24 -12.64
N GLY A 256 9.21 11.61 -13.17
CA GLY A 256 9.35 12.75 -14.07
C GLY A 256 8.56 12.57 -15.36
N ARG A 257 8.56 11.37 -15.94
CA ARG A 257 7.74 11.00 -17.12
C ARG A 257 6.25 11.10 -16.82
N ALA A 258 5.78 10.40 -15.78
CA ALA A 258 4.38 10.38 -15.39
C ALA A 258 3.80 11.79 -15.17
N ARG A 259 4.61 12.69 -14.59
CA ARG A 259 4.22 14.10 -14.44
C ARG A 259 4.13 14.85 -15.76
N ARG A 260 5.09 14.67 -16.67
CA ARG A 260 5.07 15.34 -17.98
C ARG A 260 3.93 14.85 -18.86
N GLU A 261 3.54 13.59 -18.72
CA GLU A 261 2.42 12.96 -19.42
C GLU A 261 1.05 13.30 -18.80
N GLY A 262 1.02 14.11 -17.74
CA GLY A 262 -0.22 14.49 -17.05
C GLY A 262 -0.87 13.36 -16.25
N ARG A 263 -0.15 12.23 -16.03
CA ARG A 263 -0.67 11.09 -15.28
C ARG A 263 -0.54 11.21 -13.75
N VAL A 264 -0.06 12.36 -13.26
CA VAL A 264 0.05 12.63 -11.83
C VAL A 264 -0.65 13.95 -11.50
N THR A 265 -1.66 13.87 -10.64
CA THR A 265 -2.32 15.03 -10.03
C THR A 265 -1.92 15.13 -8.57
N LYS A 266 -1.32 16.26 -8.17
CA LYS A 266 -1.04 16.57 -6.76
C LYS A 266 -2.09 17.53 -6.22
N THR A 267 -2.75 17.15 -5.14
CA THR A 267 -3.77 17.98 -4.50
C THR A 267 -3.49 18.13 -3.01
N VAL A 268 -3.43 19.37 -2.54
CA VAL A 268 -3.40 19.68 -1.11
C VAL A 268 -4.82 19.75 -0.62
N ILE A 269 -5.29 18.72 0.11
CA ILE A 269 -6.70 18.59 0.51
C ILE A 269 -7.05 19.32 1.80
N GLY A 270 -6.05 19.80 2.55
CA GLY A 270 -6.26 20.57 3.78
C GLY A 270 -5.07 20.56 4.72
N PRO A 271 -5.20 21.08 5.95
CA PRO A 271 -4.10 21.19 6.90
C PRO A 271 -3.85 19.91 7.70
N MET A 272 -3.93 18.74 7.04
CA MET A 272 -3.67 17.43 7.63
C MET A 272 -2.22 17.31 8.10
N GLN A 273 -2.07 16.62 9.23
CA GLN A 273 -0.80 16.05 9.69
C GLN A 273 -0.74 14.57 9.30
N HIS A 274 0.45 13.97 9.34
CA HIS A 274 0.59 12.55 9.01
C HIS A 274 -0.12 11.64 10.03
N ASP A 275 0.06 11.95 11.32
CA ASP A 275 -0.46 11.18 12.45
C ASP A 275 -1.25 12.04 13.43
N GLY A 276 -1.93 11.36 14.37
CA GLY A 276 -2.63 11.99 15.48
C GLY A 276 -4.08 12.37 15.16
N ALA A 277 -4.64 13.30 15.95
CA ALA A 277 -6.04 13.69 15.85
C ALA A 277 -6.37 14.48 14.57
N LYS A 278 -5.37 15.16 14.01
CA LYS A 278 -5.48 16.00 12.79
C LYS A 278 -4.91 15.28 11.54
N ALA A 279 -4.76 13.96 11.61
CA ALA A 279 -4.36 13.13 10.46
C ALA A 279 -5.52 12.90 9.50
N TYR A 280 -5.25 12.33 8.34
CA TYR A 280 -6.21 12.11 7.24
C TYR A 280 -7.48 11.36 7.65
N PHE A 281 -7.42 10.48 8.65
CA PHE A 281 -8.56 9.72 9.18
C PHE A 281 -9.04 10.23 10.55
N GLY A 282 -8.68 11.46 10.90
CA GLY A 282 -9.06 12.10 12.17
C GLY A 282 -10.54 12.53 12.18
N ARG A 283 -11.36 11.87 13.03
CA ARG A 283 -12.81 12.13 13.13
C ARG A 283 -13.18 13.19 14.18
N ARG A 284 -12.34 13.37 15.21
CA ARG A 284 -12.65 14.23 16.35
C ARG A 284 -12.16 15.66 16.20
N ALA A 285 -11.07 15.85 15.49
CA ALA A 285 -10.55 17.19 15.22
C ALA A 285 -11.30 17.80 14.03
N ILE A 286 -11.69 19.06 14.17
CA ILE A 286 -12.42 19.80 13.16
C ILE A 286 -11.45 20.76 12.47
N ALA A 287 -11.50 20.81 11.16
CA ALA A 287 -10.74 21.74 10.33
C ALA A 287 -11.41 23.12 10.29
N PRO A 288 -10.73 24.17 9.81
CA PRO A 288 -11.28 25.53 9.77
C PRO A 288 -12.55 25.68 8.94
N ASP A 289 -12.83 24.76 8.03
CA ASP A 289 -14.04 24.72 7.20
C ASP A 289 -15.25 24.04 7.87
N GLY A 290 -15.09 23.59 9.11
CA GLY A 290 -16.15 22.96 9.90
C GLY A 290 -16.29 21.44 9.71
N ARG A 291 -15.50 20.83 8.81
CA ARG A 291 -15.49 19.37 8.59
C ARG A 291 -14.42 18.68 9.43
N SER A 292 -14.62 17.41 9.75
CA SER A 292 -13.55 16.59 10.31
C SER A 292 -12.48 16.32 9.23
N TYR A 293 -11.26 16.00 9.66
CA TYR A 293 -10.20 15.66 8.73
C TYR A 293 -10.49 14.38 7.92
N ALA A 294 -11.22 13.44 8.53
CA ALA A 294 -11.69 12.22 7.84
C ALA A 294 -12.71 12.53 6.73
N GLU A 295 -13.64 13.46 6.97
CA GLU A 295 -14.61 13.90 5.96
C GLU A 295 -13.92 14.58 4.77
N ILE A 296 -12.96 15.46 5.02
CA ILE A 296 -12.20 16.12 3.94
C ILE A 296 -11.47 15.09 3.08
N THR A 297 -10.83 14.08 3.71
CA THR A 297 -10.13 13.02 2.98
C THR A 297 -11.11 12.14 2.21
N ARG A 298 -12.26 11.78 2.82
CA ARG A 298 -13.33 11.05 2.16
C ARG A 298 -13.81 11.80 0.92
N ASP A 299 -14.18 13.06 1.07
CA ASP A 299 -14.74 13.88 -0.01
C ASP A 299 -13.76 13.99 -1.19
N ALA A 300 -12.44 14.10 -0.91
CA ALA A 300 -11.41 14.12 -1.94
C ALA A 300 -11.30 12.78 -2.68
N VAL A 301 -11.41 11.65 -1.99
CA VAL A 301 -11.39 10.32 -2.61
C VAL A 301 -12.68 10.06 -3.38
N VAL A 302 -13.83 10.40 -2.82
CA VAL A 302 -15.14 10.28 -3.47
C VAL A 302 -15.18 11.09 -4.77
N ALA A 303 -14.65 12.32 -4.75
CA ALA A 303 -14.56 13.15 -5.97
C ALA A 303 -13.78 12.44 -7.09
N ILE A 304 -12.65 11.80 -6.75
CA ILE A 304 -11.85 11.01 -7.72
C ILE A 304 -12.67 9.82 -8.25
N LEU A 305 -13.37 9.12 -7.37
CA LEU A 305 -14.17 7.94 -7.75
C LEU A 305 -15.39 8.30 -8.61
N HIS A 306 -15.86 9.53 -8.56
CA HIS A 306 -16.92 10.02 -9.46
C HIS A 306 -16.39 10.46 -10.84
N GLU A 307 -15.09 10.69 -10.98
CA GLU A 307 -14.50 10.97 -12.28
C GLU A 307 -14.60 9.73 -13.19
N PRO A 308 -14.66 9.93 -14.53
CA PRO A 308 -14.50 8.83 -15.47
C PRO A 308 -13.17 8.10 -15.23
N ALA A 309 -13.17 6.76 -15.35
CA ALA A 309 -11.94 6.00 -15.22
C ALA A 309 -10.89 6.53 -16.21
N PRO A 310 -9.64 6.72 -15.79
CA PRO A 310 -8.58 7.18 -16.65
C PRO A 310 -8.38 6.20 -17.81
N ALA A 311 -8.08 6.75 -18.99
CA ALA A 311 -7.66 5.91 -20.11
C ALA A 311 -6.39 5.16 -19.75
N ASP A 312 -6.32 3.89 -20.13
CA ASP A 312 -5.12 3.09 -19.93
C ASP A 312 -3.93 3.69 -20.68
N PRO A 313 -2.76 3.81 -20.05
CA PRO A 313 -1.56 4.20 -20.76
C PRO A 313 -1.28 3.16 -21.86
N VAL A 314 -0.97 3.65 -23.06
CA VAL A 314 -0.52 2.79 -24.15
C VAL A 314 0.81 2.18 -23.71
N LEU A 315 0.80 0.91 -23.34
CA LEU A 315 2.05 0.20 -23.01
C LEU A 315 2.87 0.10 -24.29
N PRO A 316 4.17 0.44 -24.27
CA PRO A 316 5.03 0.23 -25.42
C PRO A 316 4.98 -1.26 -25.81
N ALA A 317 4.79 -1.52 -27.10
CA ALA A 317 4.87 -2.88 -27.63
C ALA A 317 6.22 -3.49 -27.23
N ARG A 318 6.19 -4.67 -26.66
CA ARG A 318 7.39 -5.45 -26.27
C ARG A 318 8.12 -5.96 -27.49
#